data_70440a1c2da41d3135179651e331fd91
#
_entry.id   70440a1c2da41d3135179651e331fd91
#
_cell.length_a   1.000
_cell.length_b   1.000
_cell.length_c   1.000
_cell.angle_alpha   90.00
_cell.angle_beta   90.00
_cell.angle_gamma   90.00
#
_symmetry.space_group_name_H-M   'P 1'
#
loop_
_entity.id
_entity.type
_entity.pdbx_description
1 polymer ?
#
loop_
_entity_poly.entity_id
_entity_poly.type
_entity_poly.pdbx_seq_one_letter_code
_entity_poly.pdbx_strand_id
1 'polypeptide(L)'
;MALISFGSTADLAEGQRRKNGLSLPLHYIQLLGIIFMLFLILMNYLTLCVNIPTHPWQWLSIVISSVIILPFLTMFIIITCLDPAEDTVINLNRGPKANFDRRLHGHVITNLYCNICEVQVTSNAKHCSACNKCVYSFDHHCIWLNTCVGGKNYRIFFSMLIFIVIGTLFTFINSLLQFIGTFQDSSSAISLKPFYSADQYAILMIPSSKIAFQVISAVIAVISLVAFGMTGYLFAFHIYLCYNHTTTYDFVVSRRHDRTVDQTLLQFNQINRNKNSELTDTTRQSSTFSKFFPLKRKNNRIANSKDQESNQTANGKIFTVEENSDTPRRIQE
;
A
#
# COMPACT_ATOMS: atom_id res chain seq x y z
N MET A 1 1.22 -12.75 28.51
CA MET A 1 0.82 -12.51 27.12
C MET A 1 0.95 -11.01 26.85
N ALA A 2 1.79 -10.59 25.91
CA ALA A 2 2.03 -9.17 25.67
C ALA A 2 0.76 -8.53 25.06
N LEU A 3 0.29 -7.41 25.62
CA LEU A 3 -0.88 -6.67 25.10
C LEU A 3 -0.57 -5.92 23.80
N ILE A 4 0.70 -5.72 23.50
CA ILE A 4 1.18 -4.96 22.33
C ILE A 4 2.16 -5.84 21.54
N SER A 5 1.97 -5.88 20.22
CA SER A 5 2.83 -6.60 19.27
C SER A 5 3.81 -5.63 18.60
N PHE A 6 5.06 -6.02 18.49
CA PHE A 6 6.13 -5.29 17.79
C PHE A 6 6.32 -5.72 16.33
N GLY A 7 5.24 -6.13 15.66
CA GLY A 7 5.26 -6.29 14.19
C GLY A 7 5.44 -7.70 13.67
N SER A 8 5.36 -8.72 14.51
CA SER A 8 5.36 -10.12 14.07
C SER A 8 3.95 -10.70 14.06
N THR A 9 3.63 -11.47 13.03
CA THR A 9 2.42 -12.29 12.92
C THR A 9 2.43 -13.48 13.90
N ALA A 10 3.55 -13.71 14.55
CA ALA A 10 3.77 -14.83 15.47
C ALA A 10 3.07 -14.70 16.83
N ASP A 11 2.40 -13.56 17.09
CA ASP A 11 1.84 -13.26 18.42
C ASP A 11 0.42 -13.78 18.64
N LEU A 12 -0.22 -14.35 17.62
CA LEU A 12 -1.48 -15.06 17.80
C LEU A 12 -1.20 -16.46 18.36
N ALA A 13 -1.89 -16.82 19.42
CA ALA A 13 -1.81 -18.18 19.95
C ALA A 13 -2.20 -19.19 18.86
N GLU A 14 -1.63 -20.39 18.97
CA GLU A 14 -1.88 -21.47 18.01
C GLU A 14 -3.37 -21.70 17.81
N GLY A 15 -3.82 -21.76 16.55
CA GLY A 15 -5.23 -21.93 16.22
C GLY A 15 -6.13 -20.69 16.41
N GLN A 16 -5.58 -19.55 16.82
CA GLN A 16 -6.35 -18.30 16.93
C GLN A 16 -6.33 -17.49 15.64
N ARG A 17 -7.42 -16.78 15.38
CA ARG A 17 -7.54 -15.77 14.32
C ARG A 17 -7.85 -14.41 14.90
N ARG A 18 -7.33 -13.35 14.27
CA ARG A 18 -7.70 -11.98 14.57
C ARG A 18 -9.09 -11.70 13.99
N LYS A 19 -10.09 -11.47 14.83
CA LYS A 19 -11.46 -11.17 14.36
C LYS A 19 -11.55 -9.76 13.78
N ASN A 20 -11.06 -8.78 14.52
CA ASN A 20 -11.15 -7.36 14.16
C ASN A 20 -9.91 -6.60 14.65
N GLY A 21 -9.89 -5.28 14.46
CA GLY A 21 -8.75 -4.43 14.84
C GLY A 21 -8.50 -4.30 16.34
N LEU A 22 -9.50 -4.66 17.19
CA LEU A 22 -9.35 -4.64 18.65
C LEU A 22 -8.90 -5.99 19.22
N SER A 23 -8.75 -7.02 18.38
CA SER A 23 -8.25 -8.33 18.80
C SER A 23 -6.81 -8.22 19.28
N LEU A 24 -6.53 -8.73 20.48
CA LEU A 24 -5.19 -8.73 21.07
C LEU A 24 -4.25 -9.73 20.37
N PRO A 25 -2.96 -9.42 20.34
CA PRO A 25 -2.29 -8.20 20.80
C PRO A 25 -2.53 -7.02 19.85
N LEU A 26 -2.60 -5.80 20.41
CA LEU A 26 -2.70 -4.57 19.60
C LEU A 26 -1.35 -4.28 18.92
N HIS A 27 -1.38 -3.76 17.71
CA HIS A 27 -0.17 -3.37 16.99
C HIS A 27 0.29 -1.97 17.46
N TYR A 28 1.60 -1.80 17.75
CA TYR A 28 2.12 -0.52 18.24
C TYR A 28 1.88 0.65 17.27
N ILE A 29 1.91 0.40 15.95
CA ILE A 29 1.60 1.42 14.92
C ILE A 29 0.13 1.86 15.01
N GLN A 30 -0.80 0.94 15.32
CA GLN A 30 -2.20 1.28 15.56
C GLN A 30 -2.33 2.23 16.75
N LEU A 31 -1.66 1.92 17.87
CA LEU A 31 -1.69 2.78 19.07
C LEU A 31 -1.09 4.15 18.78
N LEU A 32 0.05 4.20 18.08
CA LEU A 32 0.68 5.44 17.66
C LEU A 32 -0.27 6.27 16.78
N GLY A 33 -0.96 5.64 15.81
CA GLY A 33 -1.95 6.29 14.97
C GLY A 33 -3.13 6.85 15.74
N ILE A 34 -3.65 6.11 16.73
CA ILE A 34 -4.75 6.57 17.61
C ILE A 34 -4.29 7.77 18.46
N ILE A 35 -3.12 7.70 19.07
CA ILE A 35 -2.56 8.81 19.86
C ILE A 35 -2.36 10.05 19.00
N PHE A 36 -1.81 9.89 17.80
CA PHE A 36 -1.61 10.98 16.85
C PHE A 36 -2.93 11.61 16.39
N MET A 37 -3.92 10.79 16.08
CA MET A 37 -5.27 11.24 15.73
C MET A 37 -5.92 12.04 16.87
N LEU A 38 -5.88 11.52 18.08
CA LEU A 38 -6.42 12.22 19.27
C LEU A 38 -5.68 13.54 19.52
N PHE A 39 -4.36 13.56 19.36
CA PHE A 39 -3.57 14.77 19.46
C PHE A 39 -4.04 15.86 18.48
N LEU A 40 -4.19 15.52 17.19
CA LEU A 40 -4.66 16.50 16.19
C LEU A 40 -6.09 16.98 16.48
N ILE A 41 -6.99 16.10 16.91
CA ILE A 41 -8.37 16.46 17.27
C ILE A 41 -8.37 17.41 18.46
N LEU A 42 -7.64 17.10 19.53
CA LEU A 42 -7.55 17.94 20.71
C LEU A 42 -6.95 19.32 20.40
N MET A 43 -5.85 19.36 19.63
CA MET A 43 -5.25 20.61 19.19
C MET A 43 -6.19 21.42 18.32
N ASN A 44 -6.96 20.80 17.42
CA ASN A 44 -7.92 21.52 16.61
C ASN A 44 -9.02 22.18 17.47
N TYR A 45 -9.64 21.45 18.38
CA TYR A 45 -10.74 22.00 19.18
C TYR A 45 -10.27 22.90 20.31
N LEU A 46 -9.26 22.48 21.11
CA LEU A 46 -8.87 23.16 22.36
C LEU A 46 -7.78 24.22 22.16
N THR A 47 -7.24 24.35 20.96
CA THR A 47 -6.23 25.35 20.63
C THR A 47 -6.66 26.17 19.42
N LEU A 48 -6.85 25.57 18.25
CA LEU A 48 -7.12 26.32 17.03
C LEU A 48 -8.52 26.93 17.01
N CYS A 49 -9.59 26.18 17.24
CA CYS A 49 -10.95 26.72 17.18
C CYS A 49 -11.22 27.80 18.24
N VAL A 50 -10.64 27.66 19.44
CA VAL A 50 -10.85 28.60 20.55
C VAL A 50 -10.24 29.96 20.27
N ASN A 51 -9.10 30.05 19.60
CA ASN A 51 -8.41 31.32 19.31
C ASN A 51 -8.93 32.04 18.07
N ILE A 52 -9.98 31.55 17.42
CA ILE A 52 -10.63 32.30 16.33
C ILE A 52 -11.40 33.48 16.93
N PRO A 53 -11.10 34.74 16.54
CA PRO A 53 -11.35 35.93 17.37
C PRO A 53 -12.79 36.42 17.39
N THR A 54 -13.68 35.94 16.54
CA THR A 54 -15.02 36.53 16.42
C THR A 54 -16.12 35.52 16.13
N HIS A 55 -17.24 35.65 16.86
CA HIS A 55 -18.50 35.10 16.39
C HIS A 55 -18.91 35.76 15.06
N PRO A 56 -19.28 35.08 13.97
CA PRO A 56 -19.66 33.65 13.93
C PRO A 56 -18.52 32.70 13.54
N TRP A 57 -17.32 33.18 13.18
CA TRP A 57 -16.25 32.34 12.58
C TRP A 57 -15.77 31.21 13.48
N GLN A 58 -15.72 31.45 14.80
CA GLN A 58 -15.36 30.43 15.78
C GLN A 58 -16.35 29.27 15.74
N TRP A 59 -17.65 29.58 15.81
CA TRP A 59 -18.69 28.55 15.74
C TRP A 59 -18.69 27.82 14.39
N LEU A 60 -18.46 28.55 13.29
CA LEU A 60 -18.34 27.96 11.97
C LEU A 60 -17.17 26.96 11.89
N SER A 61 -15.99 27.31 12.44
CA SER A 61 -14.84 26.42 12.50
C SER A 61 -15.14 25.15 13.33
N ILE A 62 -15.80 25.28 14.47
CA ILE A 62 -16.21 24.15 15.30
C ILE A 62 -17.20 23.24 14.55
N VAL A 63 -18.20 23.82 13.88
CA VAL A 63 -19.19 23.08 13.09
C VAL A 63 -18.52 22.33 11.94
N ILE A 64 -17.69 23.01 11.15
CA ILE A 64 -16.95 22.38 10.03
C ILE A 64 -16.08 21.24 10.55
N SER A 65 -15.30 21.47 11.62
CA SER A 65 -14.50 20.43 12.25
C SER A 65 -15.34 19.24 12.66
N SER A 66 -16.50 19.47 13.29
CA SER A 66 -17.38 18.42 13.76
C SER A 66 -18.01 17.60 12.61
N VAL A 67 -18.42 18.27 11.53
CA VAL A 67 -18.94 17.62 10.31
C VAL A 67 -17.89 16.72 9.64
N ILE A 68 -16.61 17.03 9.80
CA ILE A 68 -15.52 16.22 9.26
C ILE A 68 -15.14 15.09 10.24
N ILE A 69 -14.95 15.43 11.52
CA ILE A 69 -14.38 14.51 12.52
C ILE A 69 -15.38 13.44 12.97
N LEU A 70 -16.66 13.78 13.15
CA LEU A 70 -17.65 12.80 13.63
C LEU A 70 -17.86 11.64 12.63
N PRO A 71 -18.07 11.87 11.32
CA PRO A 71 -18.14 10.76 10.37
C PRO A 71 -16.83 9.96 10.30
N PHE A 72 -15.68 10.63 10.36
CA PHE A 72 -14.39 9.96 10.39
C PHE A 72 -14.28 9.01 11.60
N LEU A 73 -14.57 9.48 12.82
CA LEU A 73 -14.52 8.67 14.03
C LEU A 73 -15.52 7.50 13.98
N THR A 74 -16.73 7.75 13.49
CA THR A 74 -17.75 6.73 13.31
C THR A 74 -17.27 5.62 12.38
N MET A 75 -16.73 5.98 11.22
CA MET A 75 -16.18 5.01 10.24
C MET A 75 -14.96 4.28 10.79
N PHE A 76 -14.08 4.97 11.52
CA PHE A 76 -12.93 4.37 12.17
C PHE A 76 -13.33 3.32 13.21
N ILE A 77 -14.34 3.60 14.03
CA ILE A 77 -14.88 2.64 15.01
C ILE A 77 -15.51 1.44 14.29
N ILE A 78 -16.38 1.69 13.31
CA ILE A 78 -17.05 0.61 12.57
C ILE A 78 -16.03 -0.31 11.90
N ILE A 79 -15.06 0.24 11.15
CA ILE A 79 -14.08 -0.57 10.42
C ILE A 79 -13.15 -1.34 11.36
N THR A 80 -12.85 -0.76 12.53
CA THR A 80 -11.99 -1.42 13.53
C THR A 80 -12.72 -2.56 14.23
N CYS A 81 -14.05 -2.46 14.41
CA CYS A 81 -14.88 -3.49 15.06
C CYS A 81 -15.36 -4.59 14.12
N LEU A 82 -15.40 -4.32 12.80
CA LEU A 82 -15.94 -5.26 11.80
C LEU A 82 -14.97 -6.41 11.52
N ASP A 83 -15.50 -7.65 11.40
CA ASP A 83 -14.72 -8.81 10.92
C ASP A 83 -14.88 -8.96 9.39
N PRO A 84 -13.83 -8.68 8.60
CA PRO A 84 -13.90 -8.79 7.14
C PRO A 84 -13.69 -10.22 6.60
N ALA A 85 -13.70 -11.24 7.47
CA ALA A 85 -13.48 -12.63 7.07
C ALA A 85 -14.58 -13.13 6.13
N GLU A 86 -14.24 -14.16 5.35
CA GLU A 86 -15.22 -14.97 4.60
C GLU A 86 -16.31 -15.52 5.52
N ASP A 87 -17.56 -15.62 5.04
CA ASP A 87 -18.67 -16.12 5.82
C ASP A 87 -18.45 -17.56 6.27
N THR A 88 -17.83 -18.38 5.41
CA THR A 88 -17.43 -19.75 5.75
C THR A 88 -16.46 -19.81 6.92
N VAL A 89 -15.54 -18.82 7.04
CA VAL A 89 -14.59 -18.72 8.16
C VAL A 89 -15.26 -18.20 9.44
N ILE A 90 -16.22 -17.25 9.31
CA ILE A 90 -16.97 -16.71 10.46
C ILE A 90 -17.76 -17.80 11.13
N ASN A 91 -18.41 -18.67 10.35
CA ASN A 91 -19.30 -19.74 10.82
C ASN A 91 -18.54 -20.96 11.37
N LEU A 92 -17.19 -20.97 11.29
CA LEU A 92 -16.41 -22.05 11.88
C LEU A 92 -16.37 -21.96 13.40
N ASN A 93 -16.65 -23.09 14.07
CA ASN A 93 -16.51 -23.24 15.53
C ASN A 93 -15.07 -23.51 15.96
N ARG A 94 -14.14 -23.65 15.01
CA ARG A 94 -12.72 -23.93 15.26
C ARG A 94 -11.84 -22.86 14.65
N GLY A 95 -10.64 -22.70 15.20
CA GLY A 95 -9.61 -21.85 14.62
C GLY A 95 -8.93 -22.48 13.40
N PRO A 96 -8.17 -21.68 12.62
CA PRO A 96 -7.37 -22.19 11.53
C PRO A 96 -6.23 -23.07 12.05
N LYS A 97 -5.68 -23.96 11.19
CA LYS A 97 -4.48 -24.74 11.53
C LYS A 97 -3.29 -23.81 11.80
N ALA A 98 -2.46 -24.20 12.79
CA ALA A 98 -1.31 -23.40 13.19
C ALA A 98 -0.23 -23.33 12.11
N ASN A 99 0.01 -24.44 11.41
CA ASN A 99 1.12 -24.59 10.48
C ASN A 99 0.64 -25.03 9.10
N PHE A 100 1.06 -24.26 8.07
CA PHE A 100 0.89 -24.62 6.68
C PHE A 100 2.07 -25.48 6.23
N ASP A 101 1.80 -26.76 5.88
CA ASP A 101 2.83 -27.65 5.34
C ASP A 101 2.97 -27.47 3.83
N ARG A 102 4.03 -26.81 3.41
CA ARG A 102 4.38 -26.60 2.00
C ARG A 102 4.79 -27.89 1.28
N ARG A 103 5.09 -28.97 2.01
CA ARG A 103 5.43 -30.28 1.40
C ARG A 103 4.18 -30.98 0.90
N LEU A 104 3.06 -30.79 1.59
CA LEU A 104 1.76 -31.37 1.23
C LEU A 104 0.99 -30.51 0.23
N HIS A 105 1.11 -29.19 0.34
CA HIS A 105 0.34 -28.25 -0.46
C HIS A 105 1.25 -27.17 -1.06
N GLY A 106 1.27 -27.07 -2.41
CA GLY A 106 2.05 -26.04 -3.11
C GLY A 106 1.57 -24.59 -2.84
N HIS A 107 0.28 -24.43 -2.59
CA HIS A 107 -0.35 -23.14 -2.32
C HIS A 107 -1.30 -23.22 -1.12
N VAL A 108 -1.48 -22.07 -0.45
CA VAL A 108 -2.41 -21.95 0.71
C VAL A 108 -3.84 -22.16 0.27
N ILE A 109 -4.23 -21.64 -0.89
CA ILE A 109 -5.55 -21.84 -1.48
C ILE A 109 -5.37 -22.61 -2.79
N THR A 110 -6.04 -23.74 -2.91
CA THR A 110 -6.04 -24.61 -4.08
C THR A 110 -7.47 -24.99 -4.41
N ASN A 111 -7.90 -24.80 -5.67
CA ASN A 111 -9.27 -25.10 -6.11
C ASN A 111 -10.36 -24.47 -5.20
N LEU A 112 -10.19 -23.20 -4.86
CA LEU A 112 -11.08 -22.47 -3.95
C LEU A 112 -11.18 -23.07 -2.54
N TYR A 113 -10.24 -23.91 -2.13
CA TYR A 113 -10.15 -24.46 -0.78
C TYR A 113 -8.91 -23.94 -0.05
N CYS A 114 -9.10 -23.35 1.12
CA CYS A 114 -7.99 -22.91 1.96
C CYS A 114 -7.51 -24.03 2.87
N ASN A 115 -6.25 -24.46 2.68
CA ASN A 115 -5.64 -25.55 3.44
C ASN A 115 -5.31 -25.20 4.90
N ILE A 116 -5.33 -23.91 5.27
CA ILE A 116 -5.13 -23.43 6.66
C ILE A 116 -6.47 -23.30 7.39
N CYS A 117 -7.45 -22.63 6.76
CA CYS A 117 -8.79 -22.46 7.35
C CYS A 117 -9.65 -23.71 7.20
N GLU A 118 -9.30 -24.62 6.30
CA GLU A 118 -10.02 -25.85 5.94
C GLU A 118 -11.48 -25.58 5.52
N VAL A 119 -11.65 -24.57 4.66
CA VAL A 119 -12.94 -24.17 4.11
C VAL A 119 -12.88 -23.83 2.65
N GLN A 120 -14.02 -23.95 1.98
CA GLN A 120 -14.23 -23.37 0.65
C GLN A 120 -14.29 -21.84 0.76
N VAL A 121 -13.66 -21.14 -0.17
CA VAL A 121 -13.59 -19.68 -0.23
C VAL A 121 -13.97 -19.19 -1.61
N THR A 122 -14.33 -17.92 -1.72
CA THR A 122 -14.62 -17.28 -3.01
C THR A 122 -13.34 -17.10 -3.84
N SER A 123 -13.49 -16.88 -5.15
CA SER A 123 -12.35 -16.75 -6.08
C SER A 123 -11.40 -15.61 -5.74
N ASN A 124 -11.94 -14.51 -5.20
CA ASN A 124 -11.17 -13.31 -4.85
C ASN A 124 -10.71 -13.30 -3.38
N ALA A 125 -11.02 -14.37 -2.62
CA ALA A 125 -10.54 -14.49 -1.25
C ALA A 125 -9.06 -14.82 -1.20
N LYS A 126 -8.37 -14.25 -0.20
CA LYS A 126 -6.97 -14.59 0.12
C LYS A 126 -6.85 -14.87 1.61
N HIS A 127 -5.96 -15.78 1.97
CA HIS A 127 -5.61 -16.01 3.37
C HIS A 127 -4.59 -14.98 3.83
N CYS A 128 -4.97 -14.15 4.80
CA CYS A 128 -4.05 -13.21 5.43
C CYS A 128 -3.32 -13.89 6.60
N SER A 129 -1.99 -14.02 6.49
CA SER A 129 -1.17 -14.61 7.57
C SER A 129 -1.20 -13.73 8.85
N ALA A 130 -1.22 -12.40 8.73
CA ALA A 130 -1.25 -11.48 9.87
C ALA A 130 -2.53 -11.60 10.72
N CYS A 131 -3.67 -11.91 10.08
CA CYS A 131 -4.95 -12.13 10.78
C CYS A 131 -5.27 -13.61 10.98
N ASN A 132 -4.51 -14.52 10.33
CA ASN A 132 -4.72 -15.95 10.29
C ASN A 132 -6.17 -16.31 9.90
N LYS A 133 -6.66 -15.72 8.81
CA LYS A 133 -8.01 -15.94 8.28
C LYS A 133 -8.11 -15.65 6.79
N CYS A 134 -9.06 -16.28 6.10
CA CYS A 134 -9.45 -15.89 4.76
C CYS A 134 -10.36 -14.67 4.79
N VAL A 135 -10.10 -13.74 3.91
CA VAL A 135 -10.84 -12.47 3.79
C VAL A 135 -11.47 -12.40 2.41
N TYR A 136 -12.78 -12.09 2.40
CA TYR A 136 -13.54 -11.90 1.17
C TYR A 136 -13.03 -10.73 0.35
N SER A 137 -12.79 -10.97 -0.93
CA SER A 137 -12.28 -9.92 -1.85
C SER A 137 -11.14 -9.10 -1.21
N PHE A 138 -10.06 -9.81 -0.86
CA PHE A 138 -8.93 -9.26 -0.09
C PHE A 138 -8.24 -8.12 -0.83
N ASP A 139 -8.08 -6.98 -0.17
CA ASP A 139 -7.31 -5.85 -0.67
C ASP A 139 -5.92 -5.80 -0.01
N HIS A 140 -5.86 -5.61 1.31
CA HIS A 140 -4.61 -5.61 2.07
C HIS A 140 -4.84 -5.82 3.56
N HIS A 141 -3.78 -6.13 4.32
CA HIS A 141 -3.76 -6.03 5.77
C HIS A 141 -3.33 -4.62 6.17
N CYS A 142 -4.18 -3.91 6.88
CA CYS A 142 -3.91 -2.55 7.33
C CYS A 142 -3.35 -2.54 8.76
N ILE A 143 -2.07 -2.23 8.92
CA ILE A 143 -1.41 -2.19 10.23
C ILE A 143 -1.93 -1.06 11.12
N TRP A 144 -2.41 0.06 10.52
CA TRP A 144 -3.00 1.19 11.24
C TRP A 144 -4.35 0.85 11.88
N LEU A 145 -5.10 -0.04 11.23
CA LEU A 145 -6.38 -0.55 11.72
C LEU A 145 -6.22 -1.89 12.46
N ASN A 146 -5.05 -2.53 12.36
CA ASN A 146 -4.75 -3.85 12.88
C ASN A 146 -5.76 -4.93 12.41
N THR A 147 -6.30 -4.76 11.20
CA THR A 147 -7.24 -5.67 10.56
C THR A 147 -7.08 -5.63 9.05
N CYS A 148 -7.74 -6.56 8.34
CA CYS A 148 -7.74 -6.56 6.88
C CYS A 148 -8.80 -5.61 6.31
N VAL A 149 -8.46 -5.01 5.17
CA VAL A 149 -9.40 -4.35 4.27
C VAL A 149 -9.72 -5.32 3.13
N GLY A 150 -11.00 -5.48 2.84
CA GLY A 150 -11.52 -6.36 1.80
C GLY A 150 -12.96 -6.00 1.43
N GLY A 151 -13.63 -6.83 0.65
CA GLY A 151 -14.95 -6.50 0.07
C GLY A 151 -16.00 -6.05 1.07
N LYS A 152 -15.98 -6.59 2.30
CA LYS A 152 -16.98 -6.23 3.33
C LYS A 152 -16.81 -4.83 3.91
N ASN A 153 -15.59 -4.28 3.95
CA ASN A 153 -15.29 -3.01 4.61
C ASN A 153 -14.57 -1.99 3.71
N TYR A 154 -14.31 -2.31 2.44
CA TYR A 154 -13.58 -1.43 1.53
C TYR A 154 -14.26 -0.07 1.34
N ARG A 155 -15.60 -0.04 1.22
CA ARG A 155 -16.35 1.23 1.06
C ARG A 155 -16.21 2.13 2.28
N ILE A 156 -16.24 1.56 3.49
CA ILE A 156 -16.06 2.30 4.76
C ILE A 156 -14.63 2.82 4.83
N PHE A 157 -13.64 2.00 4.50
CA PHE A 157 -12.23 2.38 4.42
C PHE A 157 -12.01 3.56 3.46
N PHE A 158 -12.55 3.47 2.25
CA PHE A 158 -12.41 4.52 1.24
C PHE A 158 -13.08 5.84 1.67
N SER A 159 -14.28 5.76 2.24
CA SER A 159 -14.97 6.94 2.79
C SER A 159 -14.20 7.56 3.96
N MET A 160 -13.63 6.73 4.84
CA MET A 160 -12.77 7.20 5.94
C MET A 160 -11.54 7.96 5.41
N LEU A 161 -10.93 7.50 4.30
CA LEU A 161 -9.80 8.20 3.65
C LEU A 161 -10.20 9.60 3.16
N ILE A 162 -11.42 9.77 2.64
CA ILE A 162 -11.91 11.10 2.21
C ILE A 162 -11.92 12.04 3.40
N PHE A 163 -12.52 11.62 4.51
CA PHE A 163 -12.64 12.48 5.70
C PHE A 163 -11.29 12.80 6.36
N ILE A 164 -10.34 11.86 6.38
CA ILE A 164 -9.01 12.13 6.95
C ILE A 164 -8.21 13.12 6.07
N VAL A 165 -8.30 13.02 4.74
CA VAL A 165 -7.66 13.96 3.80
C VAL A 165 -8.24 15.37 3.96
N ILE A 166 -9.58 15.49 3.99
CA ILE A 166 -10.25 16.78 4.19
C ILE A 166 -9.90 17.36 5.58
N GLY A 167 -9.91 16.52 6.63
CA GLY A 167 -9.63 16.94 8.00
C GLY A 167 -8.18 17.41 8.20
N THR A 168 -7.21 16.71 7.64
CA THR A 168 -5.79 17.12 7.72
C THR A 168 -5.52 18.38 6.93
N LEU A 169 -6.14 18.55 5.75
CA LEU A 169 -6.07 19.79 4.96
C LEU A 169 -6.70 20.96 5.72
N PHE A 170 -7.89 20.76 6.28
CA PHE A 170 -8.58 21.79 7.08
C PHE A 170 -7.74 22.21 8.29
N THR A 171 -7.17 21.26 9.02
CA THR A 171 -6.30 21.53 10.18
C THR A 171 -5.04 22.29 9.74
N PHE A 172 -4.43 21.92 8.61
CA PHE A 172 -3.29 22.62 8.04
C PHE A 172 -3.63 24.09 7.71
N ILE A 173 -4.70 24.32 6.95
CA ILE A 173 -5.10 25.68 6.56
C ILE A 173 -5.43 26.53 7.81
N ASN A 174 -6.19 25.97 8.74
CA ASN A 174 -6.57 26.67 9.97
C ASN A 174 -5.35 27.05 10.83
N SER A 175 -4.42 26.11 11.06
CA SER A 175 -3.20 26.37 11.82
C SER A 175 -2.27 27.36 11.14
N LEU A 176 -2.13 27.29 9.81
CA LEU A 176 -1.33 28.23 9.03
C LEU A 176 -1.90 29.65 9.08
N LEU A 177 -3.21 29.81 8.88
CA LEU A 177 -3.89 31.11 8.95
C LEU A 177 -3.73 31.71 10.34
N GLN A 178 -3.85 30.92 11.39
CA GLN A 178 -3.66 31.40 12.76
C GLN A 178 -2.20 31.78 13.04
N PHE A 179 -1.24 31.00 12.58
CA PHE A 179 0.18 31.36 12.67
C PHE A 179 0.45 32.70 11.99
N ILE A 180 0.00 32.89 10.74
CA ILE A 180 0.14 34.17 10.01
C ILE A 180 -0.59 35.30 10.75
N GLY A 181 -1.80 35.04 11.24
CA GLY A 181 -2.62 36.03 11.95
C GLY A 181 -1.99 36.61 13.22
N THR A 182 -1.05 35.88 13.85
CA THR A 182 -0.30 36.39 15.01
C THR A 182 0.68 37.52 14.67
N PHE A 183 1.06 37.68 13.40
CA PHE A 183 1.98 38.72 12.93
C PHE A 183 1.25 39.95 12.37
N GLN A 184 -0.08 39.86 12.23
CA GLN A 184 -0.88 40.96 11.66
C GLN A 184 -1.26 41.99 12.71
N ASP A 185 -1.39 43.26 12.26
CA ASP A 185 -1.87 44.35 13.10
C ASP A 185 -3.37 44.19 13.42
N SER A 186 -3.82 44.75 14.53
CA SER A 186 -5.20 44.66 15.04
C SER A 186 -6.28 45.17 14.07
N SER A 187 -5.89 45.92 13.04
CA SER A 187 -6.76 46.43 11.97
C SER A 187 -6.97 45.45 10.83
N SER A 188 -6.17 44.39 10.74
CA SER A 188 -6.25 43.36 9.67
C SER A 188 -7.43 42.43 9.91
N ALA A 189 -8.14 42.04 8.82
CA ALA A 189 -9.22 41.06 8.87
C ALA A 189 -8.77 39.66 9.34
N ILE A 190 -7.46 39.36 9.23
CA ILE A 190 -6.84 38.09 9.63
C ILE A 190 -6.20 38.17 11.02
N SER A 191 -6.22 39.40 11.65
CA SER A 191 -5.62 39.58 12.97
C SER A 191 -6.32 38.72 14.00
N LEU A 192 -5.54 37.94 14.74
CA LEU A 192 -6.03 37.12 15.86
C LEU A 192 -6.14 37.99 17.11
N LYS A 193 -7.32 38.00 17.76
CA LYS A 193 -7.48 38.59 19.09
C LYS A 193 -7.14 37.51 20.13
N PRO A 194 -6.32 37.85 21.13
CA PRO A 194 -6.04 36.95 22.25
C PRO A 194 -7.32 36.52 22.96
N PHE A 195 -7.40 35.23 23.33
CA PHE A 195 -8.60 34.64 23.94
C PHE A 195 -8.82 35.14 25.37
N TYR A 196 -7.75 35.26 26.16
CA TYR A 196 -7.83 35.61 27.59
C TYR A 196 -7.55 37.09 27.89
N SER A 197 -6.49 37.66 27.34
CA SER A 197 -6.07 39.07 27.55
C SER A 197 -5.13 39.51 26.44
N ALA A 198 -4.66 40.76 26.45
CA ALA A 198 -3.96 41.42 25.34
C ALA A 198 -2.86 40.59 24.64
N ASP A 199 -2.22 39.61 25.31
CA ASP A 199 -1.17 38.76 24.74
C ASP A 199 -1.30 37.30 25.17
N GLN A 200 -2.47 36.85 25.64
CA GLN A 200 -2.68 35.49 26.14
C GLN A 200 -3.62 34.69 25.23
N TYR A 201 -3.07 33.71 24.57
CA TYR A 201 -3.74 32.75 23.70
C TYR A 201 -4.06 31.47 24.46
N ALA A 202 -5.05 30.72 24.00
CA ALA A 202 -5.36 29.39 24.55
C ALA A 202 -4.52 28.31 23.88
N ILE A 203 -3.77 27.53 24.68
CA ILE A 203 -3.19 26.25 24.25
C ILE A 203 -3.78 25.19 25.15
N LEU A 204 -4.55 24.24 24.58
CA LEU A 204 -5.33 23.26 25.35
C LEU A 204 -6.17 23.91 26.46
N MET A 205 -6.81 25.05 26.15
CA MET A 205 -7.58 25.88 27.11
C MET A 205 -6.75 26.48 28.24
N ILE A 206 -5.43 26.46 28.20
CA ILE A 206 -4.52 27.05 29.19
C ILE A 206 -4.02 28.39 28.66
N PRO A 207 -4.06 29.48 29.46
CA PRO A 207 -3.48 30.75 29.06
C PRO A 207 -1.99 30.67 28.77
N SER A 208 -1.59 31.07 27.58
CA SER A 208 -0.22 30.91 27.09
C SER A 208 0.24 32.16 26.35
N SER A 209 1.55 32.40 26.30
CA SER A 209 2.13 33.54 25.60
C SER A 209 1.92 33.47 24.09
N LYS A 210 1.96 34.64 23.42
CA LYS A 210 1.91 34.76 21.97
C LYS A 210 2.99 33.90 21.29
N ILE A 211 4.22 33.90 21.81
CA ILE A 211 5.33 33.16 21.26
C ILE A 211 5.04 31.61 21.35
N ALA A 212 4.54 31.14 22.49
CA ALA A 212 4.18 29.73 22.64
C ALA A 212 3.08 29.32 21.64
N PHE A 213 2.07 30.17 21.43
CA PHE A 213 1.03 29.90 20.44
C PHE A 213 1.55 29.92 18.99
N GLN A 214 2.48 30.84 18.64
CA GLN A 214 3.15 30.85 17.33
C GLN A 214 3.90 29.56 17.08
N VAL A 215 4.69 29.09 18.04
CA VAL A 215 5.44 27.85 17.91
C VAL A 215 4.48 26.65 17.74
N ILE A 216 3.47 26.55 18.58
CA ILE A 216 2.51 25.44 18.53
C ILE A 216 1.71 25.45 17.23
N SER A 217 1.20 26.59 16.77
CA SER A 217 0.46 26.68 15.51
C SER A 217 1.33 26.35 14.30
N ALA A 218 2.61 26.77 14.29
CA ALA A 218 3.56 26.39 13.25
C ALA A 218 3.83 24.87 13.27
N VAL A 219 4.05 24.27 14.43
CA VAL A 219 4.26 22.83 14.58
C VAL A 219 3.04 22.05 14.10
N ILE A 220 1.81 22.46 14.49
CA ILE A 220 0.57 21.82 14.02
C ILE A 220 0.45 21.95 12.49
N ALA A 221 0.80 23.11 11.91
CA ALA A 221 0.76 23.30 10.46
C ALA A 221 1.71 22.34 9.73
N VAL A 222 2.96 22.20 10.18
CA VAL A 222 3.92 21.25 9.57
C VAL A 222 3.45 19.81 9.70
N ILE A 223 3.01 19.41 10.90
CA ILE A 223 2.55 18.04 11.15
C ILE A 223 1.32 17.71 10.31
N SER A 224 0.34 18.61 10.24
CA SER A 224 -0.88 18.39 9.45
C SER A 224 -0.62 18.42 7.95
N LEU A 225 0.34 19.20 7.47
CA LEU A 225 0.78 19.18 6.06
C LEU A 225 1.40 17.84 5.68
N VAL A 226 2.29 17.30 6.53
CA VAL A 226 2.88 15.97 6.31
C VAL A 226 1.79 14.89 6.33
N ALA A 227 0.88 14.94 7.30
CA ALA A 227 -0.24 14.01 7.38
C ALA A 227 -1.15 14.10 6.15
N PHE A 228 -1.45 15.31 5.66
CA PHE A 228 -2.20 15.54 4.43
C PHE A 228 -1.49 14.93 3.20
N GLY A 229 -0.18 15.16 3.07
CA GLY A 229 0.60 14.59 1.96
C GLY A 229 0.59 13.07 1.95
N MET A 230 0.79 12.42 3.11
CA MET A 230 0.78 10.97 3.24
C MET A 230 -0.62 10.36 2.98
N THR A 231 -1.65 10.93 3.59
CA THR A 231 -3.02 10.43 3.43
C THR A 231 -3.58 10.74 2.05
N GLY A 232 -3.24 11.89 1.48
CA GLY A 232 -3.57 12.28 0.11
C GLY A 232 -2.94 11.36 -0.93
N TYR A 233 -1.66 10.99 -0.75
CA TYR A 233 -1.00 10.00 -1.61
C TYR A 233 -1.70 8.63 -1.54
N LEU A 234 -2.03 8.17 -0.32
CA LEU A 234 -2.77 6.92 -0.14
C LEU A 234 -4.15 6.98 -0.80
N PHE A 235 -4.86 8.09 -0.64
CA PHE A 235 -6.16 8.30 -1.27
C PHE A 235 -6.07 8.29 -2.79
N ALA A 236 -5.11 9.03 -3.37
CA ALA A 236 -4.86 9.04 -4.82
C ALA A 236 -4.52 7.64 -5.35
N PHE A 237 -3.73 6.86 -4.60
CA PHE A 237 -3.43 5.48 -4.94
C PHE A 237 -4.70 4.61 -4.98
N HIS A 238 -5.59 4.74 -4.00
CA HIS A 238 -6.85 3.99 -4.01
C HIS A 238 -7.83 4.45 -5.10
N ILE A 239 -7.83 5.74 -5.48
CA ILE A 239 -8.55 6.21 -6.69
C ILE A 239 -8.01 5.51 -7.95
N TYR A 240 -6.68 5.45 -8.09
CA TYR A 240 -6.03 4.76 -9.20
C TYR A 240 -6.41 3.27 -9.25
N LEU A 241 -6.45 2.57 -8.12
CA LEU A 241 -6.87 1.17 -8.03
C LEU A 241 -8.34 0.99 -8.44
N CYS A 242 -9.23 1.86 -7.95
CA CYS A 242 -10.64 1.84 -8.32
C CYS A 242 -10.85 2.09 -9.82
N TYR A 243 -10.12 3.04 -10.40
CA TYR A 243 -10.18 3.34 -11.83
C TYR A 243 -9.75 2.14 -12.69
N ASN A 244 -8.71 1.41 -12.26
CA ASN A 244 -8.20 0.23 -12.97
C ASN A 244 -8.91 -1.09 -12.54
N HIS A 245 -9.97 -1.04 -11.75
CA HIS A 245 -10.70 -2.21 -11.26
C HIS A 245 -9.80 -3.30 -10.65
N THR A 246 -8.75 -2.89 -9.92
CA THR A 246 -7.78 -3.80 -9.31
C THR A 246 -7.69 -3.61 -7.81
N THR A 247 -7.26 -4.64 -7.08
CA THR A 247 -6.98 -4.55 -5.64
C THR A 247 -5.53 -4.17 -5.38
N THR A 248 -5.24 -3.67 -4.17
CA THR A 248 -3.85 -3.45 -3.72
C THR A 248 -3.03 -4.73 -3.83
N TYR A 249 -3.62 -5.88 -3.49
CA TYR A 249 -2.98 -7.18 -3.59
C TYR A 249 -2.57 -7.51 -5.02
N ASP A 250 -3.51 -7.45 -5.96
CA ASP A 250 -3.26 -7.81 -7.35
C ASP A 250 -2.25 -6.84 -8.00
N PHE A 251 -2.33 -5.55 -7.69
CA PHE A 251 -1.36 -4.55 -8.13
C PHE A 251 0.06 -4.87 -7.64
N VAL A 252 0.23 -5.24 -6.37
CA VAL A 252 1.55 -5.58 -5.81
C VAL A 252 2.07 -6.88 -6.40
N VAL A 253 1.21 -7.88 -6.62
CA VAL A 253 1.61 -9.17 -7.20
C VAL A 253 2.05 -9.00 -8.65
N SER A 254 1.28 -8.27 -9.48
CA SER A 254 1.66 -8.00 -10.88
C SER A 254 3.00 -7.25 -10.97
N ARG A 255 3.19 -6.22 -10.15
CA ARG A 255 4.46 -5.48 -10.09
C ARG A 255 5.66 -6.32 -9.66
N ARG A 256 5.45 -7.30 -8.78
CA ARG A 256 6.52 -8.24 -8.41
C ARG A 256 6.85 -9.18 -9.56
N HIS A 257 5.82 -9.67 -10.26
CA HIS A 257 5.99 -10.52 -11.43
C HIS A 257 6.80 -9.81 -12.52
N ASP A 258 6.41 -8.58 -12.88
CA ASP A 258 7.10 -7.76 -13.88
C ASP A 258 8.59 -7.58 -13.53
N ARG A 259 8.90 -7.23 -12.27
CA ARG A 259 10.29 -7.08 -11.81
C ARG A 259 11.09 -8.39 -11.91
N THR A 260 10.45 -9.53 -11.62
CA THR A 260 11.13 -10.83 -11.71
C THR A 260 11.43 -11.16 -13.16
N VAL A 261 10.50 -10.92 -14.09
CA VAL A 261 10.70 -11.09 -15.53
C VAL A 261 11.83 -10.20 -16.03
N ASP A 262 11.83 -8.91 -15.67
CA ASP A 262 12.89 -7.97 -16.06
C ASP A 262 14.26 -8.43 -15.56
N GLN A 263 14.37 -8.87 -14.31
CA GLN A 263 15.63 -9.39 -13.74
C GLN A 263 16.10 -10.63 -14.48
N THR A 264 15.20 -11.55 -14.81
CA THR A 264 15.54 -12.76 -15.57
C THR A 264 16.03 -12.42 -16.98
N LEU A 265 15.38 -11.48 -17.67
CA LEU A 265 15.80 -10.99 -18.99
C LEU A 265 17.17 -10.33 -18.94
N LEU A 266 17.44 -9.52 -17.90
CA LEU A 266 18.77 -8.89 -17.73
C LEU A 266 19.87 -9.95 -17.52
N GLN A 267 19.61 -10.95 -16.68
CA GLN A 267 20.56 -12.07 -16.47
C GLN A 267 20.80 -12.86 -17.76
N PHE A 268 19.75 -13.18 -18.50
CA PHE A 268 19.85 -13.88 -19.78
C PHE A 268 20.69 -13.09 -20.80
N ASN A 269 20.48 -11.78 -20.89
CA ASN A 269 21.23 -10.91 -21.78
C ASN A 269 22.71 -10.80 -21.36
N GLN A 270 23.01 -10.79 -20.05
CA GLN A 270 24.39 -10.82 -19.56
C GLN A 270 25.10 -12.13 -19.90
N ILE A 271 24.45 -13.27 -19.70
CA ILE A 271 24.99 -14.59 -20.05
C ILE A 271 25.30 -14.66 -21.54
N ASN A 272 24.40 -14.18 -22.40
CA ASN A 272 24.60 -14.17 -23.83
C ASN A 272 25.75 -13.23 -24.26
N ARG A 273 25.92 -12.08 -23.61
CA ARG A 273 27.07 -11.19 -23.87
C ARG A 273 28.39 -11.85 -23.50
N ASN A 274 28.43 -12.53 -22.35
CA ASN A 274 29.64 -13.24 -21.91
C ASN A 274 30.00 -14.38 -22.86
N LYS A 275 29.01 -15.18 -23.29
CA LYS A 275 29.21 -16.24 -24.29
C LYS A 275 29.74 -15.68 -25.62
N ASN A 276 29.20 -14.58 -26.08
CA ASN A 276 29.66 -13.94 -27.33
C ASN A 276 31.08 -13.37 -27.19
N SER A 277 31.48 -12.83 -26.03
CA SER A 277 32.83 -12.37 -25.77
C SER A 277 33.83 -13.53 -25.73
N GLU A 278 33.51 -14.65 -25.11
CA GLU A 278 34.32 -15.86 -25.11
C GLU A 278 34.51 -16.45 -26.53
N LEU A 279 33.43 -16.42 -27.33
CA LEU A 279 33.48 -16.90 -28.72
C LEU A 279 34.38 -16.01 -29.61
N THR A 280 34.36 -14.68 -29.39
CA THR A 280 35.21 -13.73 -30.10
C THR A 280 36.68 -13.86 -29.68
N ASP A 281 36.97 -14.13 -28.41
CA ASP A 281 38.35 -14.34 -27.93
C ASP A 281 38.92 -15.68 -28.43
N THR A 282 38.14 -16.76 -28.45
CA THR A 282 38.58 -18.06 -29.05
C THR A 282 38.81 -17.92 -30.53
N THR A 283 38.00 -17.17 -31.27
CA THR A 283 38.23 -16.91 -32.72
C THR A 283 39.48 -16.07 -32.96
N ARG A 284 39.75 -15.11 -32.06
CA ARG A 284 40.96 -14.24 -32.13
C ARG A 284 42.24 -15.03 -31.80
N GLN A 285 42.20 -15.96 -30.82
CA GLN A 285 43.32 -16.86 -30.51
C GLN A 285 43.60 -17.85 -31.65
N SER A 286 42.56 -18.40 -32.28
CA SER A 286 42.74 -19.33 -33.42
C SER A 286 43.30 -18.62 -34.64
N SER A 287 42.93 -17.33 -34.88
CA SER A 287 43.49 -16.51 -35.95
C SER A 287 44.97 -16.12 -35.69
N THR A 288 45.36 -15.98 -34.43
CA THR A 288 46.75 -15.69 -34.03
C THR A 288 47.62 -16.95 -34.17
N PHE A 289 47.08 -18.14 -33.86
CA PHE A 289 47.77 -19.42 -34.01
C PHE A 289 48.00 -19.80 -35.48
N SER A 290 47.06 -19.44 -36.39
CA SER A 290 47.22 -19.66 -37.83
C SER A 290 48.31 -18.78 -38.48
N LYS A 291 48.66 -17.65 -37.88
CA LYS A 291 49.76 -16.78 -38.31
C LYS A 291 51.15 -17.31 -37.93
N PHE A 292 51.26 -18.15 -36.91
CA PHE A 292 52.53 -18.72 -36.45
C PHE A 292 52.88 -20.08 -37.10
N PHE A 293 51.96 -20.77 -37.80
CA PHE A 293 52.20 -22.03 -38.53
C PHE A 293 51.62 -21.93 -39.93
N PRO A 294 52.42 -21.50 -40.95
CA PRO A 294 51.95 -21.53 -42.32
C PRO A 294 52.01 -22.99 -42.84
N LEU A 295 50.82 -23.63 -42.88
CA LEU A 295 50.67 -24.92 -43.53
C LEU A 295 50.95 -24.76 -45.05
N LYS A 296 52.02 -25.39 -45.55
CA LYS A 296 52.39 -25.51 -46.97
C LYS A 296 51.19 -26.10 -47.74
N ARG A 297 50.56 -25.26 -48.57
CA ARG A 297 49.50 -25.62 -49.48
C ARG A 297 50.08 -26.52 -50.58
N LYS A 298 49.83 -27.84 -50.54
CA LYS A 298 50.06 -28.72 -51.70
C LYS A 298 48.95 -28.48 -52.70
N ASN A 299 49.31 -27.91 -53.86
CA ASN A 299 48.43 -27.79 -55.01
C ASN A 299 48.10 -29.18 -55.54
N ASN A 300 46.83 -29.59 -55.42
CA ASN A 300 46.29 -30.59 -56.32
C ASN A 300 45.13 -29.95 -57.10
N ARG A 301 45.37 -29.62 -58.36
CA ARG A 301 44.35 -29.37 -59.35
C ARG A 301 43.69 -30.73 -59.67
N ILE A 302 42.38 -30.86 -59.52
CA ILE A 302 41.52 -31.76 -60.33
C ILE A 302 40.11 -31.16 -60.32
N ALA A 303 39.71 -30.76 -61.50
CA ALA A 303 38.42 -30.83 -62.22
C ALA A 303 37.07 -30.61 -61.55
N ASN A 304 36.36 -29.68 -62.19
CA ASN A 304 34.96 -29.45 -62.29
C ASN A 304 34.04 -30.69 -62.24
N SER A 305 32.94 -30.58 -61.46
CA SER A 305 31.60 -30.82 -62.03
C SER A 305 30.53 -30.32 -61.04
N LYS A 306 29.61 -29.57 -61.57
CA LYS A 306 28.22 -29.28 -61.23
C LYS A 306 27.67 -30.06 -60.01
N ASP A 307 27.10 -29.32 -59.05
CA ASP A 307 25.66 -29.41 -58.78
C ASP A 307 25.22 -28.21 -57.96
N GLN A 308 24.32 -27.46 -58.58
CA GLN A 308 23.40 -26.56 -57.91
C GLN A 308 22.30 -27.42 -57.26
N GLU A 309 21.85 -26.97 -56.18
CA GLU A 309 20.57 -27.20 -55.46
C GLU A 309 20.75 -27.64 -54.03
N SER A 310 20.43 -26.75 -53.16
CA SER A 310 19.45 -26.78 -52.09
C SER A 310 19.88 -25.91 -50.92
N ASN A 311 19.65 -24.65 -51.09
CA ASN A 311 19.56 -23.68 -49.97
C ASN A 311 18.08 -23.38 -49.79
N GLN A 312 17.41 -24.13 -48.92
CA GLN A 312 16.15 -23.68 -48.29
C GLN A 312 15.89 -24.48 -47.03
N THR A 313 15.44 -23.76 -46.05
CA THR A 313 14.77 -24.22 -44.80
C THR A 313 15.67 -24.59 -43.64
N ALA A 314 15.99 -23.55 -42.84
CA ALA A 314 15.98 -23.64 -41.40
C ALA A 314 15.60 -22.27 -40.80
N ASN A 315 14.35 -21.87 -41.00
CA ASN A 315 13.76 -20.74 -40.31
C ASN A 315 12.77 -21.27 -39.28
N GLY A 316 12.99 -20.92 -38.00
CA GLY A 316 11.99 -20.48 -37.06
C GLY A 316 10.83 -21.43 -36.74
N LYS A 317 10.95 -22.24 -35.72
CA LYS A 317 9.78 -22.63 -34.93
C LYS A 317 9.53 -21.53 -33.86
N ILE A 318 8.66 -20.62 -34.20
CA ILE A 318 7.98 -19.74 -33.25
C ILE A 318 6.95 -20.61 -32.54
N PHE A 319 7.08 -20.83 -31.25
CA PHE A 319 6.02 -21.35 -30.40
C PHE A 319 4.95 -20.29 -30.24
N THR A 320 3.87 -20.43 -30.97
CA THR A 320 2.60 -19.72 -30.70
C THR A 320 1.93 -20.43 -29.53
N VAL A 321 1.81 -19.72 -28.41
CA VAL A 321 0.92 -20.09 -27.32
C VAL A 321 -0.50 -19.76 -27.78
N GLU A 322 -1.33 -20.76 -27.97
CA GLU A 322 -2.77 -20.60 -28.19
C GLU A 322 -3.41 -20.02 -26.94
N GLU A 323 -3.93 -18.82 -27.10
CA GLU A 323 -4.83 -18.14 -26.18
C GLU A 323 -6.22 -18.79 -26.29
N ASN A 324 -6.56 -19.66 -25.35
CA ASN A 324 -7.94 -20.14 -25.20
C ASN A 324 -8.80 -19.01 -24.62
N SER A 325 -9.50 -18.33 -25.50
CA SER A 325 -10.58 -17.40 -25.19
C SER A 325 -11.85 -18.20 -24.88
N ASP A 326 -12.08 -18.51 -23.59
CA ASP A 326 -13.41 -18.85 -23.12
C ASP A 326 -14.04 -17.64 -22.40
N THR A 327 -14.86 -16.94 -23.17
CA THR A 327 -15.78 -15.91 -22.69
C THR A 327 -17.02 -16.57 -22.12
N PRO A 328 -17.39 -16.38 -20.85
CA PRO A 328 -18.72 -16.75 -20.38
C PRO A 328 -19.75 -15.69 -20.78
N ARG A 329 -20.77 -16.14 -21.46
CA ARG A 329 -21.96 -15.40 -21.86
C ARG A 329 -22.66 -14.78 -20.64
N ARG A 330 -23.07 -13.51 -20.80
CA ARG A 330 -24.09 -12.85 -19.99
C ARG A 330 -25.36 -13.73 -19.94
N ILE A 331 -25.81 -14.04 -18.75
CA ILE A 331 -27.20 -14.40 -18.49
C ILE A 331 -27.85 -13.18 -17.86
N GLN A 332 -28.85 -12.65 -18.60
CA GLN A 332 -29.85 -11.73 -18.09
C GLN A 332 -30.82 -12.55 -17.26
N GLU A 333 -31.01 -12.16 -15.99
CA GLU A 333 -32.29 -12.05 -15.30
C GLU A 333 -32.06 -11.28 -14.00
#